data_ad6f5d799201b8a9f687044d7507c44c
#
_entry.id   ad6f5d799201b8a9f687044d7507c44c
#
_cell.length_a   1.000
_cell.length_b   1.000
_cell.length_c   1.000
_cell.angle_alpha   90.00
_cell.angle_beta   90.00
_cell.angle_gamma   90.00
#
_symmetry.space_group_name_H-M   'P 1'
#
loop_
_entity.id
_entity.type
_entity.pdbx_description
1 polymer ?
#
loop_
_entity_poly.entity_id
_entity_poly.type
_entity_poly.pdbx_seq_one_letter_code
_entity_poly.pdbx_strand_id
1 'polypeptide(L)'
;MDGLKLGITFADETVFQDVLESVKNQFKDKLDKEKVAMDMNGYVRLEKNPLVRAVPLEIKKYFMMAGANLGSRSVTAVYSNIGILKFPEEYKAYIDRFGIFASTNSLQLCSCSYGDQMVLGIYVQDTG
;
A
#
# COMPACT_ATOMS: atom_id res chain seq x y z
N MET A 1 -1.98 5.12 -6.52
CA MET A 1 -2.17 5.03 -5.06
C MET A 1 -0.79 4.83 -4.46
N ASP A 2 -0.21 5.88 -3.94
CA ASP A 2 1.11 5.79 -3.35
C ASP A 2 0.98 5.26 -1.94
N GLY A 3 1.40 4.00 -1.76
CA GLY A 3 1.45 3.38 -0.46
C GLY A 3 2.63 3.92 0.37
N LEU A 4 2.53 3.80 1.69
CA LEU A 4 3.61 4.13 2.60
C LEU A 4 4.76 3.15 2.39
N LYS A 5 5.92 3.62 1.96
CA LYS A 5 7.12 2.78 1.80
C LYS A 5 7.85 2.68 3.15
N LEU A 6 7.96 1.48 3.68
CA LEU A 6 8.73 1.16 4.87
C LEU A 6 9.97 0.37 4.46
N GLY A 7 11.14 0.77 4.94
CA GLY A 7 12.39 0.05 4.75
C GLY A 7 12.80 -0.66 6.04
N ILE A 8 13.05 -1.97 5.97
CA ILE A 8 13.54 -2.77 7.09
C ILE A 8 14.82 -3.44 6.63
N THR A 9 15.90 -3.22 7.38
CA THR A 9 17.17 -3.90 7.18
C THR A 9 17.28 -5.01 8.22
N PHE A 10 17.46 -6.24 7.76
CA PHE A 10 17.67 -7.39 8.63
C PHE A 10 19.18 -7.65 8.80
N ALA A 11 19.63 -7.78 10.03
CA ALA A 11 20.94 -8.28 10.40
C ALA A 11 20.76 -9.65 11.07
N ASP A 12 21.82 -10.46 11.14
CA ASP A 12 21.75 -11.83 11.66
C ASP A 12 21.26 -11.93 13.13
N GLU A 13 21.38 -10.83 13.89
CA GLU A 13 20.95 -10.75 15.29
C GLU A 13 19.68 -9.89 15.48
N THR A 14 18.94 -9.58 14.43
CA THR A 14 17.76 -8.70 14.54
C THR A 14 16.63 -9.42 15.29
N VAL A 15 16.25 -8.89 16.44
CA VAL A 15 15.13 -9.41 17.23
C VAL A 15 13.81 -8.84 16.71
N PHE A 16 12.73 -9.62 16.78
CA PHE A 16 11.39 -9.19 16.33
C PHE A 16 10.93 -7.87 16.96
N GLN A 17 11.30 -7.63 18.21
CA GLN A 17 10.97 -6.38 18.92
C GLN A 17 11.57 -5.15 18.25
N ASP A 18 12.81 -5.25 17.77
CA ASP A 18 13.53 -4.14 17.11
C ASP A 18 12.86 -3.82 15.76
N VAL A 19 12.45 -4.84 15.05
CA VAL A 19 11.70 -4.70 13.79
C VAL A 19 10.36 -4.01 14.05
N LEU A 20 9.64 -4.43 15.07
CA LEU A 20 8.34 -3.86 15.43
C LEU A 20 8.46 -2.39 15.81
N GLU A 21 9.47 -2.04 16.60
CA GLU A 21 9.73 -0.67 17.01
C GLU A 21 10.15 0.21 15.82
N SER A 22 11.02 -0.30 14.96
CA SER A 22 11.43 0.38 13.73
C SER A 22 10.23 0.68 12.82
N VAL A 23 9.38 -0.31 12.59
CA VAL A 23 8.14 -0.15 11.80
C VAL A 23 7.22 0.87 12.45
N LYS A 24 6.99 0.79 13.75
CA LYS A 24 6.12 1.72 14.49
C LYS A 24 6.63 3.16 14.40
N ASN A 25 7.93 3.37 14.53
CA ASN A 25 8.55 4.70 14.43
C ASN A 25 8.45 5.25 13.00
N GLN A 26 8.71 4.42 11.98
CA GLN A 26 8.56 4.81 10.59
C GLN A 26 7.10 5.16 10.25
N PHE A 27 6.14 4.41 10.77
CA PHE A 27 4.72 4.73 10.60
C PHE A 27 4.37 6.07 11.23
N LYS A 28 4.80 6.30 12.47
CA LYS A 28 4.52 7.55 13.18
C LYS A 28 5.11 8.76 12.47
N ASP A 29 6.33 8.64 11.96
CA ASP A 29 7.00 9.73 11.23
C ASP A 29 6.35 10.02 9.87
N LYS A 30 5.95 8.97 9.15
CA LYS A 30 5.38 9.10 7.80
C LYS A 30 3.88 9.40 7.78
N LEU A 31 3.16 9.06 8.84
CA LEU A 31 1.73 9.37 9.00
C LEU A 31 1.48 10.73 9.65
N ASP A 32 2.53 11.56 9.81
CA ASP A 32 2.33 12.93 10.24
C ASP A 32 1.44 13.66 9.23
N LYS A 33 0.35 14.25 9.74
CA LYS A 33 -0.67 14.94 8.93
C LYS A 33 -0.08 16.02 8.04
N GLU A 34 0.96 16.70 8.51
CA GLU A 34 1.62 17.74 7.73
C GLU A 34 2.40 17.16 6.54
N LYS A 35 3.13 16.06 6.73
CA LYS A 35 3.87 15.38 5.66
C LYS A 35 2.94 14.80 4.60
N VAL A 36 1.87 14.12 5.02
CA VAL A 36 0.85 13.59 4.11
C VAL A 36 0.17 14.71 3.32
N ALA A 37 -0.15 15.83 3.97
CA ALA A 37 -0.73 17.00 3.28
C ALA A 37 0.25 17.65 2.29
N MET A 38 1.54 17.69 2.62
CA MET A 38 2.57 18.20 1.70
C MET A 38 2.71 17.32 0.46
N ASP A 39 2.75 16.00 0.62
CA ASP A 39 2.84 15.06 -0.50
C ASP A 39 1.61 15.16 -1.40
N MET A 40 0.40 15.18 -0.83
CA MET A 40 -0.83 15.36 -1.60
C MET A 40 -0.88 16.71 -2.32
N ASN A 41 -0.43 17.79 -1.67
CA ASN A 41 -0.34 19.10 -2.30
C ASN A 41 0.68 19.13 -3.45
N GLY A 42 1.76 18.35 -3.37
CA GLY A 42 2.74 18.18 -4.43
C GLY A 42 2.10 17.63 -5.71
N TYR A 43 1.29 16.57 -5.61
CA TYR A 43 0.57 15.99 -6.75
C TYR A 43 -0.44 16.95 -7.36
N VAL A 44 -1.22 17.65 -6.52
CA VAL A 44 -2.17 18.68 -6.98
C VAL A 44 -1.47 19.84 -7.70
N ARG A 45 -0.30 20.27 -7.21
CA ARG A 45 0.50 21.31 -7.88
C ARG A 45 1.03 20.85 -9.23
N LEU A 46 1.49 19.61 -9.34
CA LEU A 46 1.91 19.01 -10.61
C LEU A 46 0.76 18.98 -11.62
N GLU A 47 -0.42 18.57 -11.19
CA GLU A 47 -1.60 18.51 -12.05
C GLU A 47 -2.08 19.90 -12.50
N LYS A 48 -1.99 20.89 -11.64
CA LYS A 48 -2.34 22.30 -11.94
C LYS A 48 -1.28 23.04 -12.75
N ASN A 49 -0.08 22.49 -12.92
CA ASN A 49 0.98 23.14 -13.68
C ASN A 49 0.61 23.16 -15.18
N PRO A 50 0.49 24.36 -15.81
CA PRO A 50 0.09 24.46 -17.22
C PRO A 50 1.11 23.81 -18.16
N LEU A 51 2.38 23.76 -17.80
CA LEU A 51 3.43 23.06 -18.57
C LEU A 51 3.20 21.55 -18.62
N VAL A 52 2.85 20.93 -17.47
CA VAL A 52 2.52 19.50 -17.38
C VAL A 52 1.21 19.20 -18.13
N ARG A 53 0.28 20.13 -18.14
CA ARG A 53 -1.00 20.00 -18.85
C ARG A 53 -0.84 20.09 -20.37
N ALA A 54 0.14 20.86 -20.84
CA ALA A 54 0.44 21.01 -22.26
C ALA A 54 1.16 19.80 -22.89
N VAL A 55 1.72 18.89 -22.08
CA VAL A 55 2.39 17.68 -22.56
C VAL A 55 1.37 16.72 -23.17
N PRO A 56 1.55 16.28 -24.44
CA PRO A 56 0.71 15.28 -25.07
C PRO A 56 0.61 13.97 -24.24
N LEU A 57 -0.57 13.34 -24.26
CA LEU A 57 -0.87 12.17 -23.45
C LEU A 57 0.09 11.00 -23.72
N GLU A 58 0.52 10.84 -24.95
CA GLU A 58 1.46 9.82 -25.40
C GLU A 58 2.80 9.94 -24.68
N ILE A 59 3.34 11.16 -24.59
CA ILE A 59 4.61 11.44 -23.92
C ILE A 59 4.45 11.22 -22.41
N LYS A 60 3.35 11.69 -21.83
CA LYS A 60 3.01 11.51 -20.41
C LYS A 60 2.95 10.03 -20.02
N LYS A 61 2.40 9.19 -20.91
CA LYS A 61 2.33 7.73 -20.72
C LYS A 61 3.72 7.11 -20.56
N TYR A 62 4.70 7.49 -21.39
CA TYR A 62 6.06 6.96 -21.29
C TYR A 62 6.75 7.38 -19.99
N PHE A 63 6.59 8.62 -19.55
CA PHE A 63 7.12 9.07 -18.26
C PHE A 63 6.48 8.35 -17.08
N MET A 64 5.19 8.11 -17.12
CA MET A 64 4.47 7.36 -16.09
C MET A 64 4.90 5.90 -16.06
N MET A 65 5.09 5.26 -17.22
CA MET A 65 5.58 3.88 -17.30
C MET A 65 7.02 3.76 -16.75
N ALA A 66 7.91 4.68 -17.11
CA ALA A 66 9.27 4.71 -16.59
C ALA A 66 9.30 4.90 -15.07
N GLY A 67 8.50 5.84 -14.55
CA GLY A 67 8.35 6.07 -13.12
C GLY A 67 7.77 4.88 -12.37
N ALA A 68 6.77 4.21 -12.93
CA ALA A 68 6.17 3.00 -12.37
C ALA A 68 7.18 1.84 -12.33
N ASN A 69 7.96 1.65 -13.39
CA ASN A 69 9.00 0.60 -13.45
C ASN A 69 10.12 0.84 -12.43
N LEU A 70 10.55 2.09 -12.25
CA LEU A 70 11.53 2.43 -11.22
C LEU A 70 10.95 2.27 -9.81
N GLY A 71 9.70 2.65 -9.63
CA GLY A 71 8.99 2.52 -8.36
C GLY A 71 8.75 1.06 -7.95
N SER A 72 8.37 0.20 -8.88
CA SER A 72 8.08 -1.21 -8.61
C SER A 72 9.32 -2.00 -8.19
N ARG A 73 10.49 -1.67 -8.74
CA ARG A 73 11.77 -2.33 -8.37
C ARG A 73 12.22 -2.07 -6.93
N SER A 74 11.71 -1.01 -6.30
CA SER A 74 12.07 -0.63 -4.93
C SER A 74 11.11 -1.20 -3.86
N VAL A 75 10.11 -1.98 -4.27
CA VAL A 75 9.11 -2.53 -3.36
C VAL A 75 9.13 -4.05 -3.43
N THR A 76 9.47 -4.68 -2.32
CA THR A 76 9.52 -6.16 -2.21
C THR A 76 8.12 -6.75 -2.06
N ALA A 77 7.29 -6.14 -1.23
CA ALA A 77 5.93 -6.59 -0.97
C ALA A 77 5.02 -5.41 -0.66
N VAL A 78 3.75 -5.55 -0.98
CA VAL A 78 2.70 -4.58 -0.65
C VAL A 78 1.81 -5.17 0.42
N TYR A 79 1.60 -4.45 1.51
CA TYR A 79 0.67 -4.83 2.56
C TYR A 79 -0.54 -3.89 2.55
N SER A 80 -1.73 -4.47 2.53
CA SER A 80 -3.00 -3.75 2.60
C SER A 80 -3.85 -4.29 3.74
N ASN A 81 -4.19 -3.42 4.69
CA ASN A 81 -5.10 -3.74 5.77
C ASN A 81 -6.40 -2.96 5.61
N ILE A 82 -7.50 -3.67 5.43
CA ILE A 82 -8.84 -3.06 5.28
C ILE A 82 -9.48 -2.81 6.66
N GLY A 83 -8.93 -3.42 7.70
CA GLY A 83 -9.44 -3.27 9.05
C GLY A 83 -10.63 -4.16 9.35
N ILE A 84 -11.46 -3.73 10.28
CA ILE A 84 -12.61 -4.50 10.76
C ILE A 84 -13.82 -4.20 9.89
N LEU A 85 -14.35 -5.25 9.25
CA LEU A 85 -15.56 -5.17 8.45
C LEU A 85 -16.79 -5.27 9.38
N LYS A 86 -17.70 -4.33 9.18
CA LYS A 86 -18.98 -4.30 9.92
C LYS A 86 -20.12 -4.43 8.93
N PHE A 87 -20.94 -5.44 9.13
CA PHE A 87 -22.17 -5.66 8.37
C PHE A 87 -23.38 -5.45 9.26
N PRO A 88 -24.54 -5.06 8.70
CA PRO A 88 -25.80 -5.05 9.43
C PRO A 88 -26.12 -6.42 10.03
N GLU A 89 -26.79 -6.42 11.17
CA GLU A 89 -27.09 -7.67 11.94
C GLU A 89 -27.81 -8.72 11.09
N GLU A 90 -28.65 -8.27 10.18
CA GLU A 90 -29.45 -9.13 9.29
C GLU A 90 -28.59 -10.06 8.42
N TYR A 91 -27.36 -9.64 8.08
CA TYR A 91 -26.45 -10.40 7.22
C TYR A 91 -25.46 -11.27 8.00
N LYS A 92 -25.31 -11.06 9.30
CA LYS A 92 -24.33 -11.79 10.13
C LYS A 92 -24.59 -13.30 10.17
N ALA A 93 -25.87 -13.71 10.09
CA ALA A 93 -26.23 -15.12 10.06
C ALA A 93 -25.81 -15.86 8.77
N TYR A 94 -25.54 -15.11 7.70
CA TYR A 94 -25.20 -15.66 6.38
C TYR A 94 -23.71 -15.54 6.05
N ILE A 95 -22.96 -14.75 6.81
CA ILE A 95 -21.53 -14.49 6.56
C ILE A 95 -20.72 -15.09 7.70
N ASP A 96 -20.09 -16.21 7.41
CA ASP A 96 -19.19 -16.89 8.37
C ASP A 96 -17.77 -16.31 8.28
N ARG A 97 -17.29 -16.06 7.05
CA ARG A 97 -15.92 -15.60 6.81
C ARG A 97 -15.85 -14.64 5.66
N PHE A 98 -14.96 -13.67 5.75
CA PHE A 98 -14.69 -12.72 4.69
C PHE A 98 -13.22 -12.72 4.30
N GLY A 99 -12.94 -12.77 3.00
CA GLY A 99 -11.59 -12.70 2.45
C GLY A 99 -11.50 -11.68 1.33
N ILE A 100 -10.32 -11.11 1.13
CA ILE A 100 -10.06 -10.13 0.09
C ILE A 100 -9.01 -10.70 -0.85
N PHE A 101 -9.27 -10.53 -2.14
CA PHE A 101 -8.40 -10.95 -3.21
C PHE A 101 -7.95 -9.74 -3.99
N ALA A 102 -6.66 -9.63 -4.26
CA ALA A 102 -6.09 -8.59 -5.09
C ALA A 102 -5.13 -9.21 -6.11
N SER A 103 -5.18 -8.71 -7.33
CA SER A 103 -4.22 -9.09 -8.37
C SER A 103 -3.21 -7.99 -8.53
N THR A 104 -1.93 -8.31 -8.38
CA THR A 104 -0.81 -7.37 -8.53
C THR A 104 0.39 -8.04 -9.18
N ASN A 105 1.28 -7.22 -9.70
CA ASN A 105 2.54 -7.69 -10.31
C ASN A 105 3.66 -7.94 -9.28
N SER A 106 3.34 -7.98 -8.00
CA SER A 106 4.31 -8.17 -6.90
C SER A 106 3.67 -8.96 -5.77
N LEU A 107 4.50 -9.43 -4.84
CA LEU A 107 4.00 -10.06 -3.62
C LEU A 107 3.07 -9.09 -2.88
N GLN A 108 1.84 -9.52 -2.66
CA GLN A 108 0.86 -8.74 -1.91
C GLN A 108 0.29 -9.54 -0.76
N LEU A 109 0.22 -8.87 0.39
CA LEU A 109 -0.47 -9.35 1.57
C LEU A 109 -1.69 -8.46 1.80
N CYS A 110 -2.85 -9.09 1.99
CA CYS A 110 -4.08 -8.40 2.35
C CYS A 110 -4.59 -8.95 3.66
N SER A 111 -4.97 -8.09 4.59
CA SER A 111 -5.63 -8.51 5.83
C SER A 111 -6.97 -7.80 6.00
N CYS A 112 -7.91 -8.53 6.56
CA CYS A 112 -9.19 -8.02 7.02
C CYS A 112 -9.67 -8.81 8.22
N SER A 113 -10.49 -8.18 9.05
CA SER A 113 -11.09 -8.82 10.21
C SER A 113 -12.61 -8.75 10.13
N TYR A 114 -13.27 -9.83 10.51
CA TYR A 114 -14.71 -9.91 10.64
C TYR A 114 -15.06 -10.70 11.91
N GLY A 115 -15.83 -10.08 12.80
CA GLY A 115 -16.09 -10.63 14.11
C GLY A 115 -14.81 -10.74 14.94
N ASP A 116 -14.51 -11.94 15.40
CA ASP A 116 -13.30 -12.33 16.12
C ASP A 116 -12.23 -12.98 15.25
N GLN A 117 -12.48 -13.10 13.94
CA GLN A 117 -11.58 -13.73 12.99
C GLN A 117 -10.82 -12.72 12.14
N MET A 118 -9.54 -12.97 11.96
CA MET A 118 -8.70 -12.25 11.00
C MET A 118 -8.31 -13.18 9.86
N VAL A 119 -8.51 -12.71 8.63
CA VAL A 119 -8.08 -13.41 7.42
C VAL A 119 -6.88 -12.68 6.82
N LEU A 120 -5.82 -13.42 6.56
CA LEU A 120 -4.62 -12.97 5.89
C LEU A 120 -4.50 -13.67 4.54
N GLY A 121 -4.58 -12.91 3.45
CA GLY A 121 -4.37 -13.39 2.09
C GLY A 121 -2.97 -13.04 1.60
N ILE A 122 -2.27 -14.02 1.05
CA ILE A 122 -0.94 -13.86 0.44
C ILE A 122 -1.08 -14.18 -1.04
N TYR A 123 -0.70 -13.23 -1.88
CA TYR A 123 -0.81 -13.33 -3.33
C TYR A 123 0.56 -13.16 -3.96
N VAL A 124 0.90 -14.11 -4.80
CA VAL A 124 2.14 -14.11 -5.58
C VAL A 124 1.75 -14.24 -7.04
N GLN A 125 2.35 -13.42 -7.90
CA GLN A 125 2.19 -13.62 -9.33
C GLN A 125 3.02 -14.84 -9.74
N ASP A 126 2.35 -15.80 -10.35
CA ASP A 126 3.04 -16.90 -11.04
C ASP A 126 3.61 -16.34 -12.36
N THR A 127 4.92 -16.28 -12.43
CA THR A 127 5.66 -15.93 -13.65
C THR A 127 6.01 -17.22 -14.39
N GLY A 128 4.96 -17.99 -14.76
CA GLY A 128 5.10 -19.15 -15.62
C GLY A 128 5.70 -18.82 -16.99
#